data_a376b5cb50395d8a4a8f5716d5c900eb
#
_entry.id   a376b5cb50395d8a4a8f5716d5c900eb
#
_cell.length_a   1.000
_cell.length_b   1.000
_cell.length_c   1.000
_cell.angle_alpha   90.00
_cell.angle_beta   90.00
_cell.angle_gamma   90.00
#
_symmetry.space_group_name_H-M   'P 1'
#
loop_
_entity.id
_entity.type
_entity.pdbx_description
1 polymer ?
#
loop_
_entity_poly.entity_id
_entity_poly.type
_entity_poly.pdbx_seq_one_letter_code
_entity_poly.pdbx_strand_id
1 'polypeptide(L)'
;MELIKHRIAHYWSHRAEAFQELRLREFADEKHARWLAEFNRYIPHDRTLRVLDLGTGTGFFAFVFAAEGHDATGIDLTPDMIEGAKRTVDILGLEANFAVMDAEKPDFEPESFDVLVTRNLTWTLPHLALAYREWYKLLKPGGVLLNFDADYCRAVEEGDDGDLPDNHAHKNIDPNLWAENEAISLELSAYQMPRPQWDVQLLVEAGFERISVDMGVYKRIYAEVDEFYNPTPIFTIAAYKEA
;
A
#
# COMPACT_ATOMS: atom_id res chain seq x y z
N MET A 1 -14.04 -17.45 2.17
CA MET A 1 -13.02 -16.49 2.65
C MET A 1 -11.65 -16.75 2.02
N GLU A 2 -11.16 -17.96 2.09
CA GLU A 2 -9.93 -18.35 1.35
C GLU A 2 -10.07 -18.13 -0.17
N LEU A 3 -11.25 -18.36 -0.72
CA LEU A 3 -11.52 -18.21 -2.17
C LEU A 3 -11.32 -16.75 -2.65
N ILE A 4 -11.78 -15.73 -1.92
CA ILE A 4 -11.64 -14.34 -2.37
C ILE A 4 -10.15 -13.91 -2.35
N LYS A 5 -9.36 -14.35 -1.36
CA LYS A 5 -7.92 -14.09 -1.33
C LYS A 5 -7.17 -14.76 -2.48
N HIS A 6 -7.58 -15.97 -2.86
CA HIS A 6 -7.03 -16.62 -4.05
C HIS A 6 -7.34 -15.84 -5.34
N ARG A 7 -8.55 -15.31 -5.48
CA ARG A 7 -8.93 -14.48 -6.64
C ARG A 7 -8.13 -13.17 -6.65
N ILE A 8 -7.97 -12.52 -5.51
CA ILE A 8 -7.14 -11.31 -5.37
C ILE A 8 -5.69 -11.61 -5.77
N ALA A 9 -5.07 -12.65 -5.22
CA ALA A 9 -3.70 -13.03 -5.57
C ALA A 9 -3.57 -13.40 -7.07
N HIS A 10 -4.54 -14.11 -7.63
CA HIS A 10 -4.58 -14.44 -9.06
C HIS A 10 -4.65 -13.19 -9.94
N TYR A 11 -5.51 -12.22 -9.61
CA TYR A 11 -5.60 -10.95 -10.32
C TYR A 11 -4.25 -10.22 -10.30
N TRP A 12 -3.63 -10.05 -9.12
CA TRP A 12 -2.37 -9.34 -8.97
C TRP A 12 -1.17 -10.10 -9.59
N SER A 13 -1.21 -11.44 -9.65
CA SER A 13 -0.20 -12.24 -10.36
C SER A 13 -0.11 -11.83 -11.84
N HIS A 14 -1.25 -11.63 -12.51
CA HIS A 14 -1.29 -11.18 -13.91
C HIS A 14 -0.81 -9.74 -14.12
N ARG A 15 -0.71 -8.97 -13.05
CA ARG A 15 -0.27 -7.57 -13.08
C ARG A 15 1.20 -7.40 -12.66
N ALA A 16 1.84 -8.44 -12.12
CA ALA A 16 3.12 -8.33 -11.44
C ALA A 16 4.25 -7.79 -12.33
N GLU A 17 4.37 -8.27 -13.57
CA GLU A 17 5.43 -7.82 -14.50
C GLU A 17 5.27 -6.34 -14.86
N ALA A 18 4.07 -5.91 -15.26
CA ALA A 18 3.80 -4.52 -15.60
C ALA A 18 4.00 -3.58 -14.39
N PHE A 19 3.61 -4.03 -13.19
CA PHE A 19 3.84 -3.26 -11.96
C PHE A 19 5.31 -3.20 -11.57
N GLN A 20 6.09 -4.26 -11.78
CA GLN A 20 7.53 -4.26 -11.55
C GLN A 20 8.23 -3.19 -12.39
N GLU A 21 7.96 -3.16 -13.70
CA GLU A 21 8.53 -2.17 -14.60
C GLU A 21 8.10 -0.74 -14.23
N LEU A 22 6.82 -0.55 -13.91
CA LEU A 22 6.29 0.74 -13.48
C LEU A 22 6.98 1.24 -12.21
N ARG A 23 7.12 0.39 -11.17
CA ARG A 23 7.72 0.77 -9.89
C ARG A 23 9.21 1.04 -9.99
N LEU A 24 9.91 0.32 -10.88
CA LEU A 24 11.32 0.61 -11.18
C LEU A 24 11.48 2.01 -11.81
N ARG A 25 10.62 2.37 -12.78
CA ARG A 25 10.61 3.71 -13.37
C ARG A 25 10.20 4.78 -12.35
N GLU A 26 9.16 4.53 -11.55
CA GLU A 26 8.72 5.45 -10.48
C GLU A 26 9.84 5.71 -9.47
N PHE A 27 10.64 4.70 -9.14
CA PHE A 27 11.78 4.86 -8.23
C PHE A 27 12.93 5.66 -8.84
N ALA A 28 13.14 5.57 -10.15
CA ALA A 28 14.15 6.35 -10.87
C ALA A 28 13.70 7.81 -11.13
N ASP A 29 12.42 8.10 -10.98
CA ASP A 29 11.80 9.41 -11.14
C ASP A 29 11.87 10.23 -9.83
N GLU A 30 11.57 11.51 -9.89
CA GLU A 30 11.44 12.38 -8.70
C GLU A 30 10.30 11.96 -7.74
N LYS A 31 9.41 11.06 -8.19
CA LYS A 31 8.30 10.55 -7.39
C LYS A 31 8.77 9.88 -6.10
N HIS A 32 9.90 9.15 -6.14
CA HIS A 32 10.40 8.55 -4.91
C HIS A 32 10.76 9.61 -3.84
N ALA A 33 11.32 10.74 -4.26
CA ALA A 33 11.64 11.84 -3.33
C ALA A 33 10.37 12.52 -2.79
N ARG A 34 9.30 12.61 -3.59
CA ARG A 34 7.98 13.09 -3.13
C ARG A 34 7.40 12.15 -2.07
N TRP A 35 7.47 10.83 -2.28
CA TRP A 35 7.03 9.85 -1.29
C TRP A 35 7.86 9.90 -0.01
N LEU A 36 9.18 9.98 -0.12
CA LEU A 36 10.05 10.17 1.03
C LEU A 36 9.69 11.42 1.82
N ALA A 37 9.41 12.54 1.15
CA ALA A 37 8.96 13.77 1.81
C ALA A 37 7.65 13.58 2.57
N GLU A 38 6.71 12.75 2.06
CA GLU A 38 5.49 12.42 2.78
C GLU A 38 5.76 11.55 4.02
N PHE A 39 6.60 10.52 3.92
CA PHE A 39 6.98 9.70 5.09
C PHE A 39 7.63 10.55 6.18
N ASN A 40 8.54 11.43 5.79
CA ASN A 40 9.28 12.32 6.68
C ASN A 40 8.40 13.31 7.47
N ARG A 41 7.14 13.46 7.16
CA ARG A 41 6.16 14.23 7.96
C ARG A 41 5.74 13.53 9.24
N TYR A 42 5.93 12.20 9.32
CA TYR A 42 5.32 11.36 10.34
C TYR A 42 6.31 10.49 11.12
N ILE A 43 7.52 10.26 10.58
CA ILE A 43 8.52 9.36 11.16
C ILE A 43 9.68 10.14 11.81
N PRO A 44 10.38 9.59 12.82
CA PRO A 44 11.60 10.17 13.34
C PRO A 44 12.76 10.07 12.33
N HIS A 45 13.71 11.03 12.40
CA HIS A 45 14.85 11.14 11.47
C HIS A 45 16.22 10.92 12.13
N ASP A 46 16.24 10.57 13.40
CA ASP A 46 17.46 10.54 14.23
C ASP A 46 18.04 9.13 14.40
N ARG A 47 17.42 8.13 13.81
CA ARG A 47 17.83 6.72 13.91
C ARG A 47 17.37 5.87 12.74
N THR A 48 18.01 4.72 12.53
CA THR A 48 17.52 3.67 11.65
C THR A 48 16.22 3.08 12.21
N LEU A 49 15.20 2.93 11.35
CA LEU A 49 13.88 2.40 11.68
C LEU A 49 13.74 0.98 11.13
N ARG A 50 12.99 0.13 11.84
CA ARG A 50 12.47 -1.12 11.29
C ARG A 50 11.10 -0.86 10.67
N VAL A 51 10.99 -1.08 9.37
CA VAL A 51 9.81 -0.75 8.56
C VAL A 51 9.21 -2.03 7.97
N LEU A 52 7.88 -2.17 8.07
CA LEU A 52 7.15 -3.20 7.37
C LEU A 52 6.23 -2.56 6.33
N ASP A 53 6.44 -2.91 5.06
CA ASP A 53 5.59 -2.53 3.94
C ASP A 53 4.57 -3.65 3.69
N LEU A 54 3.32 -3.38 4.06
CA LEU A 54 2.20 -4.32 4.00
C LEU A 54 1.51 -4.23 2.64
N GLY A 55 1.41 -5.35 1.93
CA GLY A 55 0.97 -5.37 0.54
C GLY A 55 1.96 -4.64 -0.36
N THR A 56 3.24 -4.96 -0.18
CA THR A 56 4.38 -4.26 -0.82
C THR A 56 4.33 -4.30 -2.36
N GLY A 57 3.53 -5.22 -2.94
CA GLY A 57 3.54 -5.48 -4.37
C GLY A 57 4.95 -5.79 -4.84
N THR A 58 5.43 -5.05 -5.83
CA THR A 58 6.79 -5.19 -6.36
C THR A 58 7.83 -4.34 -5.62
N GLY A 59 7.54 -3.88 -4.38
CA GLY A 59 8.54 -3.43 -3.42
C GLY A 59 8.77 -1.92 -3.30
N PHE A 60 7.98 -1.07 -3.94
CA PHE A 60 8.30 0.36 -4.09
C PHE A 60 8.53 1.10 -2.76
N PHE A 61 7.62 0.98 -1.79
CA PHE A 61 7.79 1.67 -0.50
C PHE A 61 8.97 1.09 0.30
N ALA A 62 9.14 -0.23 0.29
CA ALA A 62 10.30 -0.86 0.91
C ALA A 62 11.62 -0.32 0.30
N PHE A 63 11.68 -0.08 -1.02
CA PHE A 63 12.87 0.50 -1.66
C PHE A 63 13.13 1.94 -1.21
N VAL A 64 12.08 2.77 -1.08
CA VAL A 64 12.23 4.15 -0.61
C VAL A 64 12.84 4.17 0.79
N PHE A 65 12.37 3.31 1.69
CA PHE A 65 12.93 3.22 3.04
C PHE A 65 14.35 2.61 3.07
N ALA A 66 14.61 1.59 2.26
CA ALA A 66 15.92 0.96 2.17
C ALA A 66 16.98 1.92 1.62
N ALA A 67 16.63 2.77 0.64
CA ALA A 67 17.53 3.78 0.09
C ALA A 67 17.97 4.82 1.12
N GLU A 68 17.15 5.08 2.16
CA GLU A 68 17.46 5.96 3.29
C GLU A 68 18.18 5.21 4.45
N GLY A 69 18.55 3.94 4.25
CA GLY A 69 19.29 3.15 5.24
C GLY A 69 18.44 2.61 6.38
N HIS A 70 17.12 2.49 6.20
CA HIS A 70 16.22 1.82 7.13
C HIS A 70 16.19 0.29 6.90
N ASP A 71 15.88 -0.49 7.95
CA ASP A 71 15.66 -1.93 7.88
C ASP A 71 14.24 -2.21 7.35
N ALA A 72 14.13 -2.36 6.02
CA ALA A 72 12.86 -2.50 5.34
C ALA A 72 12.52 -3.97 5.04
N THR A 73 11.30 -4.36 5.38
CA THR A 73 10.71 -5.66 5.01
C THR A 73 9.40 -5.41 4.28
N GLY A 74 9.22 -6.06 3.12
CA GLY A 74 7.96 -6.05 2.36
C GLY A 74 7.27 -7.39 2.39
N ILE A 75 5.96 -7.41 2.57
CA ILE A 75 5.13 -8.62 2.45
C ILE A 75 3.99 -8.42 1.46
N ASP A 76 3.69 -9.47 0.70
CA ASP A 76 2.55 -9.52 -0.20
C ASP A 76 1.97 -10.93 -0.27
N LEU A 77 0.68 -11.04 -0.51
CA LEU A 77 0.01 -12.34 -0.66
C LEU A 77 0.39 -13.05 -1.96
N THR A 78 0.83 -12.29 -2.97
CA THR A 78 1.06 -12.75 -4.35
C THR A 78 2.54 -13.13 -4.55
N PRO A 79 2.87 -14.41 -4.80
CA PRO A 79 4.26 -14.84 -5.03
C PRO A 79 4.96 -14.09 -6.16
N ASP A 80 4.27 -13.83 -7.29
CA ASP A 80 4.86 -13.15 -8.45
C ASP A 80 5.22 -11.69 -8.14
N MET A 81 4.46 -11.02 -7.26
CA MET A 81 4.79 -9.69 -6.75
C MET A 81 6.10 -9.72 -5.95
N ILE A 82 6.23 -10.68 -5.03
CA ILE A 82 7.43 -10.84 -4.21
C ILE A 82 8.66 -11.19 -5.05
N GLU A 83 8.52 -12.05 -6.06
CA GLU A 83 9.61 -12.35 -6.99
C GLU A 83 10.01 -11.09 -7.81
N GLY A 84 9.03 -10.26 -8.20
CA GLY A 84 9.29 -8.96 -8.82
C GLY A 84 10.05 -8.02 -7.89
N ALA A 85 9.65 -7.93 -6.61
CA ALA A 85 10.32 -7.11 -5.60
C ALA A 85 11.78 -7.54 -5.38
N LYS A 86 12.04 -8.85 -5.26
CA LYS A 86 13.39 -9.39 -5.10
C LYS A 86 14.28 -9.08 -6.32
N ARG A 87 13.78 -9.26 -7.53
CA ARG A 87 14.54 -8.88 -8.73
C ARG A 87 14.85 -7.38 -8.77
N THR A 88 13.89 -6.56 -8.36
CA THR A 88 14.06 -5.09 -8.40
C THR A 88 15.06 -4.61 -7.35
N VAL A 89 15.03 -5.15 -6.13
CA VAL A 89 15.99 -4.77 -5.08
C VAL A 89 17.43 -5.10 -5.49
N ASP A 90 17.64 -6.25 -6.18
CA ASP A 90 18.94 -6.63 -6.73
C ASP A 90 19.40 -5.66 -7.83
N ILE A 91 18.50 -5.26 -8.75
CA ILE A 91 18.80 -4.27 -9.80
C ILE A 91 19.20 -2.92 -9.20
N LEU A 92 18.51 -2.48 -8.15
CA LEU A 92 18.76 -1.21 -7.47
C LEU A 92 20.00 -1.26 -6.55
N GLY A 93 20.52 -2.44 -6.23
CA GLY A 93 21.62 -2.61 -5.30
C GLY A 93 21.26 -2.19 -3.87
N LEU A 94 20.01 -2.34 -3.48
CA LEU A 94 19.49 -2.02 -2.15
C LEU A 94 19.42 -3.27 -1.27
N GLU A 95 19.32 -3.07 0.03
CA GLU A 95 19.12 -4.15 1.02
C GLU A 95 17.71 -4.04 1.61
N ALA A 96 16.82 -4.96 1.24
CA ALA A 96 15.48 -5.11 1.81
C ALA A 96 15.05 -6.58 1.80
N ASN A 97 14.17 -6.96 2.73
CA ASN A 97 13.67 -8.32 2.85
C ASN A 97 12.26 -8.44 2.24
N PHE A 98 11.97 -9.57 1.58
CA PHE A 98 10.65 -9.80 0.99
C PHE A 98 10.14 -11.21 1.27
N ALA A 99 8.87 -11.33 1.68
CA ALA A 99 8.23 -12.60 1.98
C ALA A 99 6.78 -12.66 1.45
N VAL A 100 6.39 -13.85 0.95
CA VAL A 100 4.97 -14.12 0.66
C VAL A 100 4.26 -14.32 1.98
N MET A 101 3.30 -13.42 2.29
CA MET A 101 2.61 -13.43 3.57
C MET A 101 1.27 -12.67 3.48
N ASP A 102 0.28 -13.12 4.25
CA ASP A 102 -1.02 -12.49 4.34
C ASP A 102 -0.96 -11.24 5.25
N ALA A 103 -1.22 -10.07 4.68
CA ALA A 103 -1.22 -8.81 5.43
C ALA A 103 -2.30 -8.74 6.52
N GLU A 104 -3.37 -9.55 6.47
CA GLU A 104 -4.35 -9.62 7.55
C GLU A 104 -3.85 -10.39 8.79
N LYS A 105 -2.83 -11.23 8.62
CA LYS A 105 -2.23 -12.06 9.69
C LYS A 105 -0.72 -12.17 9.50
N PRO A 106 0.03 -11.09 9.59
CA PRO A 106 1.47 -11.12 9.44
C PRO A 106 2.11 -11.95 10.58
N ASP A 107 3.01 -12.85 10.21
CA ASP A 107 3.71 -13.74 11.16
C ASP A 107 5.04 -13.10 11.60
N PHE A 108 4.95 -12.11 12.47
CA PHE A 108 6.08 -11.46 13.11
C PHE A 108 5.83 -11.35 14.61
N GLU A 109 6.92 -11.23 15.37
CA GLU A 109 6.82 -10.98 16.81
C GLU A 109 6.15 -9.62 17.10
N PRO A 110 5.34 -9.52 18.14
CA PRO A 110 4.78 -8.26 18.59
C PRO A 110 5.87 -7.20 18.82
N GLU A 111 5.51 -5.92 18.65
CA GLU A 111 6.40 -4.79 18.91
C GLU A 111 7.73 -4.85 18.13
N SER A 112 7.70 -5.38 16.90
CA SER A 112 8.88 -5.56 16.07
C SER A 112 9.21 -4.35 15.22
N PHE A 113 8.23 -3.52 14.86
CA PHE A 113 8.38 -2.47 13.87
C PHE A 113 8.18 -1.07 14.46
N ASP A 114 8.98 -0.12 13.97
CA ASP A 114 8.83 1.30 14.28
C ASP A 114 7.78 1.95 13.38
N VAL A 115 7.69 1.48 12.12
CA VAL A 115 6.78 1.99 11.10
C VAL A 115 6.12 0.81 10.38
N LEU A 116 4.80 0.87 10.24
CA LEU A 116 4.06 0.09 9.26
C LEU A 116 3.63 1.03 8.16
N VAL A 117 3.82 0.65 6.91
CA VAL A 117 3.39 1.44 5.78
C VAL A 117 2.60 0.57 4.81
N THR A 118 1.63 1.17 4.12
CA THR A 118 0.87 0.49 3.07
C THR A 118 0.41 1.48 2.01
N ARG A 119 0.33 1.01 0.76
CA ARG A 119 -0.15 1.80 -0.39
C ARG A 119 -1.15 0.99 -1.19
N ASN A 120 -2.38 1.51 -1.32
CA ASN A 120 -3.43 0.91 -2.14
C ASN A 120 -3.74 -0.55 -1.76
N LEU A 121 -3.72 -0.88 -0.46
CA LEU A 121 -3.96 -2.23 0.05
C LEU A 121 -5.28 -2.36 0.78
N THR A 122 -5.58 -1.43 1.69
CA THR A 122 -6.64 -1.63 2.69
C THR A 122 -8.04 -1.73 2.06
N TRP A 123 -8.23 -1.19 0.86
CA TRP A 123 -9.47 -1.36 0.11
C TRP A 123 -9.70 -2.79 -0.40
N THR A 124 -8.63 -3.61 -0.52
CA THR A 124 -8.67 -5.00 -1.01
C THR A 124 -8.79 -6.04 0.10
N LEU A 125 -8.68 -5.64 1.38
CA LEU A 125 -8.65 -6.58 2.48
C LEU A 125 -10.06 -7.03 2.87
N PRO A 126 -10.39 -8.34 2.80
CA PRO A 126 -11.69 -8.87 3.23
C PRO A 126 -12.00 -8.60 4.72
N HIS A 127 -10.98 -8.51 5.58
CA HIS A 127 -11.13 -8.38 7.04
C HIS A 127 -10.28 -7.24 7.58
N LEU A 128 -10.52 -6.01 7.09
CA LEU A 128 -9.75 -4.82 7.45
C LEU A 128 -9.68 -4.59 8.98
N ALA A 129 -10.78 -4.83 9.70
CA ALA A 129 -10.79 -4.71 11.17
C ALA A 129 -9.84 -5.70 11.86
N LEU A 130 -9.65 -6.89 11.30
CA LEU A 130 -8.66 -7.86 11.79
C LEU A 130 -7.25 -7.36 11.49
N ALA A 131 -7.00 -6.92 10.26
CA ALA A 131 -5.71 -6.40 9.83
C ALA A 131 -5.22 -5.27 10.77
N TYR A 132 -6.04 -4.27 11.01
CA TYR A 132 -5.67 -3.15 11.90
C TYR A 132 -5.35 -3.60 13.33
N ARG A 133 -6.07 -4.59 13.88
CA ARG A 133 -5.75 -5.15 15.21
C ARG A 133 -4.42 -5.91 15.24
N GLU A 134 -4.12 -6.69 14.19
CA GLU A 134 -2.83 -7.37 14.08
C GLU A 134 -1.69 -6.37 13.87
N TRP A 135 -1.88 -5.36 13.04
CA TRP A 135 -0.88 -4.31 12.80
C TRP A 135 -0.57 -3.49 14.06
N TYR A 136 -1.60 -3.19 14.89
CA TYR A 136 -1.38 -2.53 16.17
C TYR A 136 -0.43 -3.33 17.08
N LYS A 137 -0.55 -4.66 17.09
CA LYS A 137 0.33 -5.52 17.90
C LYS A 137 1.78 -5.49 17.41
N LEU A 138 2.00 -5.39 16.10
CA LEU A 138 3.32 -5.38 15.50
C LEU A 138 4.09 -4.09 15.75
N LEU A 139 3.40 -2.98 15.96
CA LEU A 139 4.04 -1.70 16.26
C LEU A 139 4.64 -1.69 17.66
N LYS A 140 5.87 -1.18 17.77
CA LYS A 140 6.49 -0.80 19.03
C LYS A 140 5.68 0.34 19.69
N PRO A 141 5.76 0.52 21.02
CA PRO A 141 5.29 1.74 21.66
C PRO A 141 5.89 2.98 20.98
N GLY A 142 5.07 3.97 20.67
CA GLY A 142 5.45 5.15 19.89
C GLY A 142 5.56 4.96 18.38
N GLY A 143 5.34 3.75 17.87
CA GLY A 143 5.36 3.44 16.44
C GLY A 143 4.15 3.99 15.69
N VAL A 144 4.26 4.07 14.36
CA VAL A 144 3.23 4.66 13.48
C VAL A 144 2.85 3.73 12.32
N LEU A 145 1.56 3.68 12.04
CA LEU A 145 1.00 3.16 10.79
C LEU A 145 0.75 4.32 9.82
N LEU A 146 1.28 4.21 8.60
CA LEU A 146 1.03 5.12 7.48
C LEU A 146 0.24 4.37 6.40
N ASN A 147 -1.04 4.68 6.26
CA ASN A 147 -1.90 4.10 5.24
C ASN A 147 -2.18 5.13 4.13
N PHE A 148 -1.66 4.88 2.94
CA PHE A 148 -1.91 5.65 1.72
C PHE A 148 -2.89 4.88 0.84
N ASP A 149 -4.16 5.29 0.82
CA ASP A 149 -5.20 4.57 0.11
C ASP A 149 -6.28 5.52 -0.46
N ALA A 150 -7.26 4.99 -1.13
CA ALA A 150 -8.37 5.75 -1.70
C ALA A 150 -9.71 5.01 -1.53
N ASP A 151 -10.80 5.69 -1.84
CA ASP A 151 -12.13 5.09 -1.94
C ASP A 151 -12.34 4.54 -3.37
N TYR A 152 -11.52 3.53 -3.73
CA TYR A 152 -11.55 2.93 -5.08
C TYR A 152 -12.90 2.32 -5.44
N CYS A 153 -13.63 1.84 -4.45
CA CYS A 153 -14.92 1.22 -4.67
C CYS A 153 -15.98 2.22 -5.17
N ARG A 154 -15.92 3.48 -4.72
CA ARG A 154 -16.80 4.55 -5.22
C ARG A 154 -16.35 5.14 -6.54
N ALA A 155 -15.05 5.18 -6.79
CA ALA A 155 -14.51 5.68 -8.05
C ALA A 155 -14.97 4.84 -9.25
N VAL A 156 -15.19 3.53 -9.06
CA VAL A 156 -15.74 2.64 -10.08
C VAL A 156 -17.17 3.05 -10.46
N GLU A 157 -18.00 3.54 -9.52
CA GLU A 157 -19.36 4.01 -9.79
C GLU A 157 -19.39 5.33 -10.58
N GLU A 158 -18.39 6.19 -10.40
CA GLU A 158 -18.35 7.53 -11.04
C GLU A 158 -17.77 7.52 -12.45
N GLY A 159 -17.12 6.44 -12.87
CA GLY A 159 -16.74 6.18 -14.27
C GLY A 159 -15.77 7.20 -14.89
N ASP A 160 -14.94 7.85 -14.08
CA ASP A 160 -14.00 8.84 -14.59
C ASP A 160 -12.64 8.20 -14.94
N ASP A 161 -12.60 7.56 -16.11
CA ASP A 161 -11.35 7.06 -16.70
C ASP A 161 -10.47 8.17 -17.28
N GLY A 162 -10.75 9.43 -17.02
CA GLY A 162 -9.99 10.63 -17.43
C GLY A 162 -9.07 10.44 -18.65
N ASP A 163 -8.51 11.47 -19.20
CA ASP A 163 -7.48 11.40 -20.27
C ASP A 163 -6.14 10.86 -19.70
N LEU A 164 -6.13 9.57 -19.30
CA LEU A 164 -4.91 8.91 -18.85
C LEU A 164 -3.92 8.72 -20.01
N PRO A 165 -2.61 8.87 -19.78
CA PRO A 165 -1.58 8.61 -20.81
C PRO A 165 -1.66 7.19 -21.39
N ASP A 166 -1.27 7.01 -22.64
CA ASP A 166 -1.35 5.71 -23.31
C ASP A 166 -0.52 4.61 -22.65
N ASN A 167 0.57 4.98 -21.97
CA ASN A 167 1.45 4.09 -21.20
C ASN A 167 0.99 3.90 -19.73
N HIS A 168 -0.19 4.41 -19.37
CA HIS A 168 -0.69 4.29 -18.01
C HIS A 168 -1.03 2.84 -17.64
N ALA A 169 -0.73 2.43 -16.39
CA ALA A 169 -0.90 1.06 -15.92
C ALA A 169 -2.35 0.53 -15.95
N HIS A 170 -3.34 1.42 -15.95
CA HIS A 170 -4.76 1.06 -16.06
C HIS A 170 -5.30 1.05 -17.49
N LYS A 171 -4.50 1.48 -18.47
CA LYS A 171 -4.84 1.30 -19.89
C LYS A 171 -4.42 -0.10 -20.35
N ASN A 172 -5.16 -0.65 -21.30
CA ASN A 172 -4.87 -1.96 -21.92
C ASN A 172 -4.92 -3.17 -20.98
N ILE A 173 -5.71 -3.11 -19.92
CA ILE A 173 -6.00 -4.27 -19.09
C ILE A 173 -6.92 -5.22 -19.86
N ASP A 174 -6.65 -6.54 -19.81
CA ASP A 174 -7.56 -7.55 -20.37
C ASP A 174 -8.98 -7.36 -19.81
N PRO A 175 -10.01 -7.28 -20.66
CA PRO A 175 -11.38 -7.05 -20.20
C PRO A 175 -11.91 -8.07 -19.21
N ASN A 176 -11.45 -9.34 -19.29
CA ASN A 176 -11.86 -10.38 -18.33
C ASN A 176 -11.18 -10.14 -16.96
N LEU A 177 -9.92 -9.69 -16.98
CA LEU A 177 -9.20 -9.35 -15.76
C LEU A 177 -9.81 -8.11 -15.08
N TRP A 178 -10.24 -7.12 -15.88
CA TRP A 178 -10.98 -5.97 -15.38
C TRP A 178 -12.31 -6.38 -14.72
N ALA A 179 -13.13 -7.19 -15.41
CA ALA A 179 -14.40 -7.69 -14.88
C ALA A 179 -14.22 -8.52 -13.60
N GLU A 180 -13.11 -9.26 -13.48
CA GLU A 180 -12.79 -10.01 -12.26
C GLU A 180 -12.46 -9.05 -11.10
N ASN A 181 -11.72 -7.97 -11.36
CA ASN A 181 -11.43 -6.95 -10.35
C ASN A 181 -12.71 -6.26 -9.84
N GLU A 182 -13.63 -5.92 -10.75
CA GLU A 182 -14.94 -5.37 -10.37
C GLU A 182 -15.74 -6.36 -9.52
N ALA A 183 -15.78 -7.63 -9.92
CA ALA A 183 -16.50 -8.68 -9.17
C ALA A 183 -15.88 -8.87 -7.76
N ILE A 184 -14.55 -8.83 -7.63
CA ILE A 184 -13.85 -8.88 -6.34
C ILE A 184 -14.26 -7.66 -5.50
N SER A 185 -14.22 -6.45 -6.06
CA SER A 185 -14.52 -5.21 -5.35
C SER A 185 -15.91 -5.21 -4.74
N LEU A 186 -16.93 -5.71 -5.48
CA LEU A 186 -18.31 -5.81 -5.00
C LEU A 186 -18.49 -6.75 -3.80
N GLU A 187 -17.61 -7.74 -3.63
CA GLU A 187 -17.65 -8.67 -2.50
C GLU A 187 -16.95 -8.12 -1.24
N LEU A 188 -16.16 -7.05 -1.38
CA LEU A 188 -15.36 -6.49 -0.27
C LEU A 188 -16.19 -5.51 0.57
N SER A 189 -15.97 -5.54 1.89
CA SER A 189 -16.65 -4.62 2.83
C SER A 189 -16.34 -3.14 2.53
N ALA A 190 -15.17 -2.85 2.00
CA ALA A 190 -14.76 -1.50 1.60
C ALA A 190 -15.71 -0.86 0.57
N TYR A 191 -16.37 -1.67 -0.27
CA TYR A 191 -17.35 -1.19 -1.26
C TYR A 191 -18.58 -0.51 -0.63
N GLN A 192 -18.98 -0.97 0.55
CA GLN A 192 -20.19 -0.48 1.23
C GLN A 192 -19.92 0.65 2.22
N MET A 193 -18.68 0.89 2.58
CA MET A 193 -18.30 1.77 3.69
C MET A 193 -17.56 3.02 3.20
N PRO A 194 -17.95 4.23 3.69
CA PRO A 194 -17.28 5.47 3.29
C PRO A 194 -15.84 5.51 3.83
N ARG A 195 -14.88 5.74 2.96
CA ARG A 195 -13.46 5.88 3.30
C ARG A 195 -13.00 7.34 3.15
N PRO A 196 -12.13 7.84 4.02
CA PRO A 196 -11.37 7.16 5.09
C PRO A 196 -12.11 7.05 6.44
N GLN A 197 -13.37 7.49 6.54
CA GLN A 197 -14.10 7.54 7.83
C GLN A 197 -14.22 6.17 8.50
N TRP A 198 -14.50 5.14 7.70
CA TRP A 198 -14.58 3.76 8.20
C TRP A 198 -13.22 3.27 8.71
N ASP A 199 -12.13 3.60 8.00
CA ASP A 199 -10.77 3.25 8.46
C ASP A 199 -10.46 3.85 9.83
N VAL A 200 -10.78 5.13 10.01
CA VAL A 200 -10.57 5.83 11.30
C VAL A 200 -11.33 5.14 12.44
N GLN A 201 -12.60 4.77 12.21
CA GLN A 201 -13.37 4.02 13.21
C GLN A 201 -12.69 2.71 13.58
N LEU A 202 -12.28 1.91 12.59
CA LEU A 202 -11.64 0.61 12.83
C LEU A 202 -10.27 0.74 13.51
N LEU A 203 -9.53 1.80 13.21
CA LEU A 203 -8.25 2.09 13.87
C LEU A 203 -8.44 2.45 15.34
N VAL A 204 -9.46 3.26 15.69
CA VAL A 204 -9.82 3.53 17.08
C VAL A 204 -10.19 2.24 17.81
N GLU A 205 -11.01 1.39 17.19
CA GLU A 205 -11.41 0.08 17.74
C GLU A 205 -10.22 -0.88 17.91
N ALA A 206 -9.17 -0.74 17.08
CA ALA A 206 -7.94 -1.51 17.16
C ALA A 206 -6.99 -1.04 18.27
N GLY A 207 -7.21 0.18 18.83
CA GLY A 207 -6.41 0.75 19.90
C GLY A 207 -5.47 1.89 19.52
N PHE A 208 -5.50 2.36 18.27
CA PHE A 208 -4.74 3.54 17.87
C PHE A 208 -5.35 4.81 18.46
N GLU A 209 -4.50 5.75 18.91
CA GLU A 209 -4.99 6.91 19.66
C GLU A 209 -4.83 8.23 18.89
N ARG A 210 -3.61 8.55 18.42
CA ARG A 210 -3.38 9.75 17.61
C ARG A 210 -3.58 9.43 16.15
N ILE A 211 -4.78 9.69 15.62
CA ILE A 211 -5.10 9.44 14.22
C ILE A 211 -5.28 10.76 13.50
N SER A 212 -4.57 10.94 12.41
CA SER A 212 -4.72 12.09 11.51
C SER A 212 -5.00 11.62 10.09
N VAL A 213 -5.85 12.37 9.37
CA VAL A 213 -6.18 12.14 7.97
C VAL A 213 -5.72 13.34 7.16
N ASP A 214 -4.97 13.10 6.10
CA ASP A 214 -4.52 14.13 5.17
C ASP A 214 -4.98 13.84 3.74
N MET A 215 -5.96 14.61 3.27
CA MET A 215 -6.45 14.57 1.88
C MET A 215 -5.55 15.35 0.91
N GLY A 216 -4.62 16.16 1.43
CA GLY A 216 -3.72 16.97 0.62
C GLY A 216 -2.58 16.18 -0.02
N VAL A 217 -2.32 14.95 0.45
CA VAL A 217 -1.28 14.06 -0.10
C VAL A 217 -1.45 13.83 -1.60
N TYR A 218 -2.68 13.70 -2.07
CA TYR A 218 -2.99 13.49 -3.48
C TYR A 218 -2.35 14.55 -4.39
N LYS A 219 -2.53 15.83 -4.05
CA LYS A 219 -1.99 16.95 -4.83
C LYS A 219 -0.46 17.04 -4.76
N ARG A 220 0.17 16.52 -3.72
CA ARG A 220 1.63 16.55 -3.56
C ARG A 220 2.31 15.41 -4.33
N ILE A 221 1.68 14.26 -4.38
CA ILE A 221 2.21 13.09 -5.10
C ILE A 221 1.84 13.15 -6.58
N TYR A 222 0.58 13.40 -6.90
CA TYR A 222 0.01 13.36 -8.26
C TYR A 222 -0.31 14.78 -8.77
N ALA A 223 0.69 15.68 -8.71
CA ALA A 223 0.57 17.05 -9.20
C ALA A 223 0.42 17.13 -10.74
N GLU A 224 0.87 16.10 -11.44
CA GLU A 224 0.91 16.00 -12.90
C GLU A 224 0.24 14.70 -13.35
N VAL A 225 -0.41 14.74 -14.52
CA VAL A 225 -1.01 13.56 -15.16
C VAL A 225 0.06 12.88 -16.01
N ASP A 226 0.71 11.90 -15.45
CA ASP A 226 1.76 11.09 -16.05
C ASP A 226 1.45 9.58 -15.96
N GLU A 227 2.39 8.70 -16.33
CA GLU A 227 2.21 7.25 -16.27
C GLU A 227 2.02 6.71 -14.84
N PHE A 228 2.38 7.49 -13.81
CA PHE A 228 2.24 7.13 -12.40
C PHE A 228 0.98 7.73 -11.75
N TYR A 229 0.26 8.56 -12.48
CA TYR A 229 -0.92 9.25 -11.98
C TYR A 229 -1.96 8.28 -11.44
N ASN A 230 -2.60 8.62 -10.34
CA ASN A 230 -3.75 7.88 -9.83
C ASN A 230 -5.00 8.74 -10.04
N PRO A 231 -5.95 8.32 -10.88
CA PRO A 231 -7.17 9.09 -11.13
C PRO A 231 -8.05 9.22 -9.88
N THR A 232 -7.97 8.24 -8.96
CA THR A 232 -8.73 8.29 -7.71
C THR A 232 -7.94 9.04 -6.64
N PRO A 233 -8.52 10.12 -6.04
CA PRO A 233 -7.85 10.87 -4.99
C PRO A 233 -7.51 10.00 -3.77
N ILE A 234 -6.22 9.89 -3.46
CA ILE A 234 -5.75 9.19 -2.27
C ILE A 234 -5.80 10.08 -1.02
N PHE A 235 -5.89 9.43 0.13
CA PHE A 235 -5.68 10.01 1.45
C PHE A 235 -4.47 9.36 2.14
N THR A 236 -3.91 10.05 3.13
CA THR A 236 -3.01 9.43 4.12
C THR A 236 -3.72 9.35 5.45
N ILE A 237 -3.64 8.20 6.12
CA ILE A 237 -3.94 8.08 7.54
C ILE A 237 -2.63 7.80 8.26
N ALA A 238 -2.28 8.65 9.23
CA ALA A 238 -1.22 8.37 10.19
C ALA A 238 -1.85 8.05 11.54
N ALA A 239 -1.61 6.84 12.05
CA ALA A 239 -2.17 6.34 13.30
C ALA A 239 -1.05 5.79 14.19
N TYR A 240 -0.99 6.24 15.45
CA TYR A 240 0.11 5.94 16.36
C TYR A 240 -0.32 4.96 17.45
N LYS A 241 0.61 4.08 17.83
CA LYS A 241 0.54 3.34 19.09
C LYS A 241 1.15 4.20 20.18
N GLU A 242 0.46 4.36 21.32
CA GLU A 242 1.04 5.09 22.46
C GLU A 242 2.38 4.50 22.95
N ALA A 243 3.18 5.37 23.58
CA ALA A 243 4.50 5.04 24.13
C ALA A 243 4.42 4.35 25.52
#